data_ab61cad5e70b0c990b2f1890288c2aac
#
_entry.id   ab61cad5e70b0c990b2f1890288c2aac
#
_cell.length_a   1.000
_cell.length_b   1.000
_cell.length_c   1.000
_cell.angle_alpha   90.00
_cell.angle_beta   90.00
_cell.angle_gamma   90.00
#
_symmetry.space_group_name_H-M   'P 1'
#
loop_
_entity.id
_entity.type
_entity.pdbx_description
1 polymer ?
#
loop_
_entity_poly.entity_id
_entity_poly.type
_entity_poly.pdbx_seq_one_letter_code
_entity_poly.pdbx_strand_id
1 'polypeptide(L)'
;RPAADVVAEIVATLRGYFERGIPVVAYNAPYDFTILFHEAVRHGLEPIENPRPVIDPLVLDKHFDRYRSGKRRLENAAIQYGVSLTDAHNATADAVAAGRVAQAIFAKYPMPQDVNELHDAQVLWSKEQDISFAEFMVKKDPTFTPTFGWPLKPH
;
A
#
# COMPACT_ATOMS: atom_id res chain seq x y z
N ARG A 1 26.33 -6.83 -3.32
CA ARG A 1 26.22 -6.18 -2.02
C ARG A 1 25.52 -7.11 -1.02
N PRO A 2 25.97 -7.12 0.23
CA PRO A 2 25.26 -7.86 1.27
C PRO A 2 23.80 -7.39 1.42
N ALA A 3 22.90 -8.34 1.65
CA ALA A 3 21.47 -8.04 1.81
C ALA A 3 21.21 -7.05 2.95
N ALA A 4 21.98 -7.16 4.06
CA ALA A 4 21.86 -6.25 5.18
C ALA A 4 22.13 -4.79 4.78
N ASP A 5 23.11 -4.54 3.92
CA ASP A 5 23.43 -3.19 3.45
C ASP A 5 22.33 -2.62 2.57
N VAL A 6 21.73 -3.45 1.72
CA VAL A 6 20.62 -3.04 0.85
C VAL A 6 19.39 -2.68 1.70
N VAL A 7 19.05 -3.52 2.66
CA VAL A 7 17.92 -3.27 3.57
C VAL A 7 18.16 -1.99 4.39
N ALA A 8 19.37 -1.81 4.92
CA ALA A 8 19.73 -0.62 5.69
C ALA A 8 19.57 0.66 4.86
N GLU A 9 19.99 0.63 3.59
CA GLU A 9 19.86 1.76 2.67
C GLU A 9 18.39 2.09 2.39
N ILE A 10 17.58 1.07 2.13
CA ILE A 10 16.14 1.26 1.88
C ILE A 10 15.46 1.86 3.10
N VAL A 11 15.70 1.31 4.28
CA VAL A 11 15.13 1.80 5.54
C VAL A 11 15.54 3.26 5.77
N ALA A 12 16.82 3.59 5.62
CA ALA A 12 17.31 4.95 5.82
C ALA A 12 16.69 5.94 4.82
N THR A 13 16.55 5.54 3.56
CA THR A 13 15.94 6.37 2.53
C THR A 13 14.48 6.65 2.85
N LEU A 14 13.71 5.64 3.24
CA LEU A 14 12.31 5.81 3.59
C LEU A 14 12.13 6.65 4.86
N ARG A 15 12.96 6.44 5.89
CA ARG A 15 12.92 7.30 7.08
C ARG A 15 13.18 8.75 6.73
N GLY A 16 14.12 9.02 5.83
CA GLY A 16 14.40 10.38 5.37
C GLY A 16 13.20 11.04 4.72
N TYR A 17 12.47 10.31 3.87
CA TYR A 17 11.23 10.83 3.27
C TYR A 17 10.16 11.08 4.32
N PHE A 18 9.93 10.13 5.22
CA PHE A 18 8.92 10.26 6.26
C PHE A 18 9.21 11.43 7.20
N GLU A 19 10.47 11.61 7.59
CA GLU A 19 10.88 12.73 8.44
C GLU A 19 10.63 14.09 7.78
N ARG A 20 10.71 14.16 6.46
CA ARG A 20 10.42 15.36 5.69
C ARG A 20 8.94 15.52 5.32
N GLY A 21 8.10 14.59 5.76
CA GLY A 21 6.67 14.61 5.44
C GLY A 21 6.35 14.27 3.99
N ILE A 22 7.27 13.63 3.28
CA ILE A 22 7.08 13.24 1.88
C ILE A 22 6.32 11.91 1.84
N PRO A 23 5.16 11.84 1.17
CA PRO A 23 4.41 10.60 1.09
C PRO A 23 5.12 9.55 0.23
N VAL A 24 5.04 8.31 0.67
CA VAL A 24 5.52 7.16 -0.10
C VAL A 24 4.31 6.45 -0.71
N VAL A 25 4.34 6.24 -2.02
CA VAL A 25 3.28 5.53 -2.73
C VAL A 25 3.66 4.05 -2.83
N ALA A 26 2.79 3.19 -2.35
CA ALA A 26 2.98 1.74 -2.44
C ALA A 26 1.64 1.07 -2.72
N TYR A 27 1.54 0.37 -3.85
CA TYR A 27 0.35 -0.39 -4.21
C TYR A 27 0.29 -1.65 -3.36
N ASN A 28 -0.73 -1.77 -2.54
CA ASN A 28 -0.84 -2.81 -1.51
C ASN A 28 0.28 -2.66 -0.46
N ALA A 29 0.31 -1.50 0.17
CA ALA A 29 1.37 -1.08 1.09
C ALA A 29 1.69 -2.10 2.19
N PRO A 30 0.72 -2.79 2.82
CA PRO A 30 1.05 -3.76 3.87
C PRO A 30 1.98 -4.88 3.41
N TYR A 31 1.90 -5.27 2.14
CA TYR A 31 2.80 -6.28 1.60
C TYR A 31 4.26 -5.82 1.65
N ASP A 32 4.54 -4.64 1.11
CA ASP A 32 5.91 -4.13 1.03
C ASP A 32 6.47 -3.76 2.41
N PHE A 33 5.68 -3.06 3.23
CA PHE A 33 6.15 -2.62 4.54
C PHE A 33 6.31 -3.76 5.53
N THR A 34 5.50 -4.81 5.41
CA THR A 34 5.64 -6.00 6.26
C THR A 34 6.89 -6.79 5.91
N ILE A 35 7.18 -6.95 4.62
CA ILE A 35 8.43 -7.59 4.17
C ILE A 35 9.62 -6.79 4.68
N LEU A 36 9.60 -5.47 4.50
CA LEU A 36 10.70 -4.61 4.95
C LEU A 36 10.90 -4.67 6.45
N PHE A 37 9.79 -4.69 7.21
CA PHE A 37 9.83 -4.82 8.68
C PHE A 37 10.58 -6.09 9.09
N HIS A 38 10.18 -7.24 8.54
CA HIS A 38 10.79 -8.51 8.90
C HIS A 38 12.24 -8.62 8.42
N GLU A 39 12.57 -8.09 7.26
CA GLU A 39 13.95 -8.07 6.78
C GLU A 39 14.84 -7.18 7.64
N ALA A 40 14.33 -6.04 8.11
CA ALA A 40 15.07 -5.19 9.04
C ALA A 40 15.38 -5.93 10.35
N VAL A 41 14.37 -6.55 10.93
CA VAL A 41 14.53 -7.35 12.17
C VAL A 41 15.53 -8.48 11.94
N ARG A 42 15.41 -9.20 10.83
CA ARG A 42 16.28 -10.32 10.49
C ARG A 42 17.74 -9.92 10.44
N HIS A 43 18.04 -8.71 9.97
CA HIS A 43 19.41 -8.20 9.84
C HIS A 43 19.86 -7.36 11.04
N GLY A 44 19.11 -7.37 12.14
CA GLY A 44 19.48 -6.62 13.34
C GLY A 44 19.35 -5.11 13.21
N LEU A 45 18.53 -4.64 12.25
CA LEU A 45 18.27 -3.23 12.02
C LEU A 45 16.98 -2.82 12.71
N GLU A 46 16.89 -1.54 13.07
CA GLU A 46 15.65 -1.01 13.62
C GLU A 46 14.58 -0.92 12.54
N PRO A 47 13.44 -1.63 12.70
CA PRO A 47 12.39 -1.59 11.67
C PRO A 47 11.63 -0.28 11.68
N ILE A 48 10.98 0.03 10.55
CA ILE A 48 10.01 1.12 10.48
C ILE A 48 8.68 0.58 11.02
N GLU A 49 8.31 1.02 12.22
CA GLU A 49 7.10 0.54 12.88
C GLU A 49 5.86 1.32 12.51
N ASN A 50 6.03 2.58 12.09
CA ASN A 50 4.93 3.46 11.74
C ASN A 50 5.22 4.21 10.44
N PRO A 51 5.14 3.50 9.28
CA PRO A 51 5.31 4.16 7.99
C PRO A 51 4.24 5.24 7.80
N ARG A 52 4.69 6.49 7.60
CA ARG A 52 3.77 7.62 7.53
C ARG A 52 4.46 8.87 6.95
N PRO A 53 3.85 9.60 5.99
CA PRO A 53 2.57 9.29 5.35
C PRO A 53 2.71 8.33 4.15
N VAL A 54 1.72 7.47 3.97
CA VAL A 54 1.69 6.50 2.87
C VAL A 54 0.45 6.73 2.01
N ILE A 55 0.59 6.52 0.71
CA ILE A 55 -0.53 6.53 -0.24
C ILE A 55 -0.57 5.16 -0.90
N ASP A 56 -1.69 4.46 -0.76
CA ASP A 56 -1.90 3.13 -1.30
C ASP A 56 -3.03 3.15 -2.33
N PRO A 57 -2.69 3.17 -3.63
CA PRO A 57 -3.73 3.23 -4.67
C PRO A 57 -4.72 2.07 -4.63
N LEU A 58 -4.34 0.91 -4.08
CA LEU A 58 -5.28 -0.20 -3.92
C LEU A 58 -6.39 0.14 -2.93
N VAL A 59 -6.05 0.76 -1.80
CA VAL A 59 -7.03 1.21 -0.81
C VAL A 59 -7.95 2.27 -1.41
N LEU A 60 -7.36 3.23 -2.13
CA LEU A 60 -8.11 4.29 -2.79
C LEU A 60 -9.06 3.74 -3.86
N ASP A 61 -8.58 2.84 -4.70
CA ASP A 61 -9.38 2.22 -5.75
C ASP A 61 -10.58 1.46 -5.17
N LYS A 62 -10.35 0.67 -4.13
CA LYS A 62 -11.43 -0.06 -3.47
C LYS A 62 -12.43 0.85 -2.78
N HIS A 63 -11.98 1.98 -2.26
CA HIS A 63 -12.87 2.93 -1.60
C HIS A 63 -13.73 3.69 -2.60
N PHE A 64 -13.12 4.28 -3.63
CA PHE A 64 -13.81 5.18 -4.56
C PHE A 64 -14.54 4.42 -5.66
N ASP A 65 -14.06 3.26 -6.07
CA ASP A 65 -14.70 2.43 -7.09
C ASP A 65 -15.09 1.07 -6.50
N ARG A 66 -15.85 1.13 -5.44
CA ARG A 66 -16.15 0.01 -4.54
C ARG A 66 -16.78 -1.18 -5.23
N TYR A 67 -17.68 -0.92 -6.16
CA TYR A 67 -18.54 -1.96 -6.75
C TYR A 67 -18.00 -2.49 -8.08
N ARG A 68 -16.83 -2.03 -8.51
CA ARG A 68 -16.25 -2.57 -9.75
C ARG A 68 -15.86 -4.03 -9.53
N SER A 69 -16.38 -4.91 -10.39
CA SER A 69 -16.05 -6.33 -10.37
C SER A 69 -14.67 -6.61 -10.95
N GLY A 70 -14.12 -7.79 -10.63
CA GLY A 70 -12.85 -8.25 -11.17
C GLY A 70 -11.68 -8.05 -10.22
N LYS A 71 -10.52 -8.44 -10.68
CA LYS A 71 -9.28 -8.36 -9.90
C LYS A 71 -8.81 -6.91 -9.80
N ARG A 72 -8.13 -6.60 -8.70
CA ARG A 72 -7.58 -5.27 -8.42
C ARG A 72 -6.08 -5.29 -8.22
N ARG A 73 -5.38 -6.09 -9.01
CA ARG A 73 -3.93 -6.06 -9.05
C ARG A 73 -3.46 -4.78 -9.74
N LEU A 74 -2.19 -4.44 -9.60
CA LEU A 74 -1.64 -3.22 -10.20
C LEU A 74 -1.92 -3.17 -11.71
N GLU A 75 -1.72 -4.27 -12.44
CA GLU A 75 -1.98 -4.32 -13.88
C GLU A 75 -3.45 -4.06 -14.22
N ASN A 76 -4.38 -4.52 -13.39
CA ASN A 76 -5.81 -4.26 -13.58
C ASN A 76 -6.14 -2.78 -13.33
N ALA A 77 -5.57 -2.20 -12.27
CA ALA A 77 -5.74 -0.80 -11.95
C ALA A 77 -5.12 0.09 -13.05
N ALA A 78 -3.96 -0.27 -13.54
CA ALA A 78 -3.32 0.46 -14.64
C ALA A 78 -4.24 0.54 -15.87
N ILE A 79 -4.86 -0.57 -16.25
CA ILE A 79 -5.83 -0.59 -17.35
C ILE A 79 -7.02 0.31 -17.02
N GLN A 80 -7.59 0.19 -15.83
CA GLN A 80 -8.77 0.95 -15.42
C GLN A 80 -8.55 2.46 -15.47
N TYR A 81 -7.36 2.91 -15.08
CA TYR A 81 -7.02 4.33 -14.99
C TYR A 81 -6.21 4.85 -16.17
N GLY A 82 -6.06 4.05 -17.22
CA GLY A 82 -5.37 4.47 -18.44
C GLY A 82 -3.87 4.69 -18.24
N VAL A 83 -3.26 3.94 -17.35
CA VAL A 83 -1.82 4.01 -17.05
C VAL A 83 -1.09 2.92 -17.82
N SER A 84 -0.03 3.31 -18.54
CA SER A 84 0.81 2.34 -19.24
C SER A 84 1.68 1.56 -18.26
N LEU A 85 1.66 0.23 -18.38
CA LEU A 85 2.53 -0.66 -17.61
C LEU A 85 3.19 -1.61 -18.60
N THR A 86 4.38 -1.22 -19.10
CA THR A 86 5.03 -1.89 -20.23
C THR A 86 5.93 -3.04 -19.84
N ASP A 87 6.32 -3.15 -18.58
CA ASP A 87 7.26 -4.16 -18.10
C ASP A 87 6.80 -4.65 -16.73
N ALA A 88 5.66 -5.34 -16.71
CA ALA A 88 5.05 -5.88 -15.50
C ALA A 88 6.05 -6.77 -14.75
N HIS A 89 6.04 -6.67 -13.42
CA HIS A 89 6.93 -7.37 -12.50
C HIS A 89 8.37 -6.82 -12.47
N ASN A 90 8.67 -5.77 -13.26
CA ASN A 90 9.86 -4.96 -13.05
C ASN A 90 9.58 -3.97 -11.92
N ALA A 91 10.39 -3.98 -10.87
CA ALA A 91 10.14 -3.18 -9.67
C ALA A 91 10.05 -1.68 -9.96
N THR A 92 10.93 -1.17 -10.84
CA THR A 92 10.92 0.25 -11.20
C THR A 92 9.66 0.61 -12.00
N ALA A 93 9.31 -0.20 -12.99
CA ALA A 93 8.10 0.03 -13.80
C ALA A 93 6.83 -0.05 -12.94
N ASP A 94 6.77 -0.99 -12.02
CA ASP A 94 5.65 -1.16 -11.10
C ASP A 94 5.52 0.05 -10.17
N ALA A 95 6.62 0.56 -9.63
CA ALA A 95 6.62 1.72 -8.76
C ALA A 95 6.15 2.99 -9.50
N VAL A 96 6.62 3.19 -10.73
CA VAL A 96 6.17 4.32 -11.57
C VAL A 96 4.68 4.20 -11.87
N ALA A 97 4.22 3.01 -12.24
CA ALA A 97 2.81 2.76 -12.53
C ALA A 97 1.93 3.01 -11.30
N ALA A 98 2.36 2.56 -10.12
CA ALA A 98 1.63 2.82 -8.87
C ALA A 98 1.47 4.32 -8.61
N GLY A 99 2.54 5.10 -8.80
CA GLY A 99 2.49 6.56 -8.66
C GLY A 99 1.53 7.20 -9.66
N ARG A 100 1.53 6.75 -10.91
CA ARG A 100 0.62 7.26 -11.95
C ARG A 100 -0.84 6.88 -11.70
N VAL A 101 -1.08 5.68 -11.20
CA VAL A 101 -2.44 5.28 -10.78
C VAL A 101 -2.93 6.18 -9.65
N ALA A 102 -2.08 6.46 -8.65
CA ALA A 102 -2.42 7.40 -7.59
C ALA A 102 -2.80 8.77 -8.13
N GLN A 103 -2.01 9.31 -9.05
CA GLN A 103 -2.29 10.60 -9.69
C GLN A 103 -3.62 10.59 -10.45
N ALA A 104 -3.91 9.52 -11.17
CA ALA A 104 -5.16 9.37 -11.90
C ALA A 104 -6.37 9.32 -10.95
N ILE A 105 -6.25 8.64 -9.82
CA ILE A 105 -7.29 8.59 -8.79
C ILE A 105 -7.50 9.98 -8.18
N PHE A 106 -6.43 10.71 -7.87
CA PHE A 106 -6.51 12.07 -7.35
C PHE A 106 -7.23 13.01 -8.33
N ALA A 107 -6.99 12.85 -9.62
CA ALA A 107 -7.65 13.67 -10.64
C ALA A 107 -9.14 13.35 -10.77
N LYS A 108 -9.54 12.12 -10.48
CA LYS A 108 -10.91 11.65 -10.70
C LYS A 108 -11.83 11.83 -9.50
N TYR A 109 -11.30 11.69 -8.28
CA TYR A 109 -12.12 11.66 -7.05
C TYR A 109 -11.68 12.73 -6.06
N PRO A 110 -12.63 13.36 -5.36
CA PRO A 110 -12.28 14.29 -4.28
C PRO A 110 -11.79 13.51 -3.05
N MET A 111 -10.70 14.00 -2.44
CA MET A 111 -10.16 13.41 -1.23
C MET A 111 -9.32 14.44 -0.47
N PRO A 112 -8.95 14.17 0.80
CA PRO A 112 -8.11 15.07 1.55
C PRO A 112 -6.82 15.39 0.81
N GLN A 113 -6.47 16.68 0.74
CA GLN A 113 -5.24 17.13 0.08
C GLN A 113 -4.04 17.10 1.02
N ASP A 114 -4.26 17.19 2.32
CA ASP A 114 -3.21 16.99 3.30
C ASP A 114 -2.85 15.50 3.36
N VAL A 115 -1.55 15.21 3.19
CA VAL A 115 -1.11 13.82 3.09
C VAL A 115 -1.27 13.04 4.40
N ASN A 116 -1.23 13.71 5.55
CA ASN A 116 -1.47 13.05 6.84
C ASN A 116 -2.95 12.74 7.03
N GLU A 117 -3.83 13.65 6.64
CA GLU A 117 -5.27 13.40 6.65
C GLU A 117 -5.64 12.27 5.69
N LEU A 118 -5.01 12.23 4.52
CA LEU A 118 -5.22 11.15 3.56
C LEU A 118 -4.71 9.81 4.11
N HIS A 119 -3.57 9.82 4.79
CA HIS A 119 -3.05 8.64 5.47
C HIS A 119 -4.07 8.10 6.48
N ASP A 120 -4.59 8.97 7.35
CA ASP A 120 -5.56 8.59 8.37
C ASP A 120 -6.87 8.09 7.76
N ALA A 121 -7.32 8.71 6.67
CA ALA A 121 -8.50 8.24 5.95
C ALA A 121 -8.30 6.82 5.40
N GLN A 122 -7.12 6.52 4.87
CA GLN A 122 -6.81 5.20 4.36
C GLN A 122 -6.74 4.13 5.46
N VAL A 123 -6.29 4.49 6.66
CA VAL A 123 -6.34 3.59 7.82
C VAL A 123 -7.80 3.15 8.05
N LEU A 124 -8.71 4.09 8.06
CA LEU A 124 -10.14 3.81 8.24
C LEU A 124 -10.71 3.00 7.07
N TRP A 125 -10.43 3.42 5.82
CA TRP A 125 -10.95 2.75 4.63
C TRP A 125 -10.43 1.31 4.51
N SER A 126 -9.16 1.09 4.83
CA SER A 126 -8.57 -0.25 4.85
C SER A 126 -9.27 -1.14 5.87
N LYS A 127 -9.55 -0.61 7.06
CA LYS A 127 -10.27 -1.35 8.10
C LYS A 127 -11.69 -1.72 7.64
N GLU A 128 -12.40 -0.79 7.01
CA GLU A 128 -13.74 -1.04 6.47
C GLU A 128 -13.71 -2.13 5.40
N GLN A 129 -12.68 -2.11 4.53
CA GLN A 129 -12.49 -3.11 3.50
C GLN A 129 -12.21 -4.49 4.11
N ASP A 130 -11.40 -4.56 5.15
CA ASP A 130 -11.10 -5.82 5.85
C ASP A 130 -12.35 -6.38 6.55
N ILE A 131 -13.18 -5.52 7.13
CA ILE A 131 -14.46 -5.93 7.75
C ILE A 131 -15.39 -6.50 6.68
N SER A 132 -15.57 -5.81 5.55
CA SER A 132 -16.40 -6.28 4.44
C SER A 132 -15.92 -7.62 3.90
N PHE A 133 -14.62 -7.77 3.74
CA PHE A 133 -14.01 -9.02 3.27
C PHE A 133 -14.26 -10.15 4.28
N ALA A 134 -14.10 -9.87 5.56
CA ALA A 134 -14.35 -10.86 6.62
C ALA A 134 -15.83 -11.31 6.63
N GLU A 135 -16.77 -10.39 6.46
CA GLU A 135 -18.20 -10.73 6.38
C GLU A 135 -18.50 -11.66 5.21
N PHE A 136 -17.85 -11.40 4.07
CA PHE A 136 -17.96 -12.26 2.89
C PHE A 136 -17.34 -13.65 3.14
N MET A 137 -16.14 -13.69 3.71
CA MET A 137 -15.39 -14.94 3.92
C MET A 137 -16.01 -15.83 4.97
N VAL A 138 -16.60 -15.28 6.03
CA VAL A 138 -17.25 -16.06 7.09
C VAL A 138 -18.41 -16.89 6.54
N LYS A 139 -19.09 -16.42 5.50
CA LYS A 139 -20.16 -17.18 4.84
C LYS A 139 -19.66 -18.45 4.15
N LYS A 140 -18.39 -18.42 3.70
CA LYS A 140 -17.75 -19.56 3.03
C LYS A 140 -16.98 -20.44 4.02
N ASP A 141 -16.38 -19.84 5.02
CA ASP A 141 -15.56 -20.47 6.04
C ASP A 141 -15.84 -19.82 7.39
N PRO A 142 -16.71 -20.43 8.23
CA PRO A 142 -17.04 -19.84 9.54
C PRO A 142 -15.86 -19.71 10.49
N THR A 143 -14.73 -20.38 10.19
CA THR A 143 -13.51 -20.28 11.01
C THR A 143 -12.60 -19.14 10.58
N PHE A 144 -12.96 -18.41 9.52
CA PHE A 144 -12.15 -17.31 9.00
C PHE A 144 -11.98 -16.23 10.06
N THR A 145 -10.73 -15.85 10.29
CA THR A 145 -10.37 -14.77 11.21
C THR A 145 -9.73 -13.64 10.41
N PRO A 146 -10.29 -12.42 10.45
CA PRO A 146 -9.73 -11.30 9.71
C PRO A 146 -8.40 -10.85 10.32
N THR A 147 -7.52 -10.35 9.46
CA THR A 147 -6.30 -9.64 9.88
C THR A 147 -6.44 -8.18 9.51
N PHE A 148 -6.07 -7.31 10.44
CA PHE A 148 -6.14 -5.87 10.26
C PHE A 148 -4.75 -5.26 10.29
N GLY A 149 -4.64 -4.06 9.80
CA GLY A 149 -3.42 -3.28 9.84
C GLY A 149 -3.06 -2.72 8.48
N TRP A 150 -2.99 -1.41 8.42
CA TRP A 150 -2.51 -0.67 7.28
C TRP A 150 -1.81 0.58 7.82
N PRO A 151 -0.66 0.98 7.30
CA PRO A 151 0.04 0.40 6.16
C PRO A 151 0.96 -0.77 6.49
N LEU A 152 0.95 -1.26 7.72
CA LEU A 152 1.83 -2.32 8.18
C LEU A 152 1.04 -3.41 8.90
N LYS A 153 1.32 -4.67 8.58
CA LYS A 153 0.79 -5.85 9.26
C LYS A 153 1.98 -6.72 9.69
N PRO A 154 2.63 -6.45 10.84
CA PRO A 154 3.87 -7.15 11.19
C PRO A 154 3.68 -8.59 11.65
N HIS A 155 2.47 -9.07 11.78
CA HIS A 155 2.13 -10.41 12.25
C HIS A 155 1.76 -11.37 11.14
#